data_18bf576c25f3f6ed8ba7a51f88d6f9bf
#
_entry.id   18bf576c25f3f6ed8ba7a51f88d6f9bf
#
_cell.length_a   1.000
_cell.length_b   1.000
_cell.length_c   1.000
_cell.angle_alpha   90.00
_cell.angle_beta   90.00
_cell.angle_gamma   90.00
#
_symmetry.space_group_name_H-M   'P 1'
#
loop_
_entity.id
_entity.type
_entity.pdbx_description
1 polymer ?
#
loop_
_entity_poly.entity_id
_entity_poly.type
_entity_poly.pdbx_seq_one_letter_code
_entity_poly.pdbx_strand_id
1 'polypeptide(L)'
;MTRQGGSLANRQGSILEQQVRQTFVSHGFKDVCFKEYARYGHQLGEDLLVRRVPYRSIYGHDGVTEFLAVSRRLGFAIRIECKWQQSQGSVDEKFPYLYLNCIEAMPQREIILLVDGNGYKSGALAWLKKAAAEQSVKTIHVFN
;
A
#
# COMPACT_ATOMS: atom_id res chain seq x y z
N MET A 1 -17.99 -19.77 -11.06
CA MET A 1 -17.77 -19.85 -9.60
C MET A 1 -16.58 -19.01 -9.15
N THR A 2 -15.65 -18.77 -10.02
CA THR A 2 -14.51 -17.88 -9.75
C THR A 2 -14.90 -16.41 -9.54
N ARG A 3 -16.06 -15.98 -10.03
CA ARG A 3 -16.54 -14.61 -9.90
C ARG A 3 -16.95 -14.22 -8.47
N GLN A 4 -17.41 -15.17 -7.67
CA GLN A 4 -17.85 -14.88 -6.30
C GLN A 4 -16.65 -14.64 -5.36
N GLY A 5 -15.59 -15.42 -5.51
CA GLY A 5 -14.38 -15.25 -4.72
C GLY A 5 -13.69 -13.92 -5.02
N GLY A 6 -13.59 -13.53 -6.30
CA GLY A 6 -13.00 -12.27 -6.70
C GLY A 6 -13.81 -11.06 -6.21
N SER A 7 -15.16 -11.16 -6.27
CA SER A 7 -16.04 -10.10 -5.80
C SER A 7 -15.93 -9.89 -4.29
N LEU A 8 -15.86 -10.99 -3.52
CA LEU A 8 -15.68 -10.91 -2.07
C LEU A 8 -14.31 -10.32 -1.70
N ALA A 9 -13.24 -10.76 -2.35
CA ALA A 9 -11.89 -10.25 -2.12
C ALA A 9 -11.81 -8.76 -2.45
N ASN A 10 -12.43 -8.31 -3.54
CA ASN A 10 -12.46 -6.90 -3.92
C ASN A 10 -13.24 -6.07 -2.89
N ARG A 11 -14.35 -6.61 -2.37
CA ARG A 11 -15.15 -5.93 -1.35
C ARG A 11 -14.36 -5.77 -0.04
N GLN A 12 -13.67 -6.80 0.41
CA GLN A 12 -12.88 -6.75 1.63
C GLN A 12 -11.66 -5.84 1.47
N GLY A 13 -11.02 -5.85 0.31
CA GLY A 13 -9.97 -4.91 -0.02
C GLY A 13 -10.44 -3.46 0.02
N SER A 14 -11.65 -3.19 -0.49
CA SER A 14 -12.25 -1.86 -0.44
C SER A 14 -12.58 -1.43 0.99
N ILE A 15 -12.98 -2.36 1.86
CA ILE A 15 -13.21 -2.08 3.28
C ILE A 15 -11.91 -1.70 3.96
N LEU A 16 -10.83 -2.43 3.71
CA LEU A 16 -9.52 -2.12 4.27
C LEU A 16 -9.05 -0.73 3.81
N GLU A 17 -9.20 -0.42 2.54
CA GLU A 17 -8.87 0.90 2.00
C GLU A 17 -9.71 1.99 2.65
N GLN A 18 -11.01 1.77 2.86
CA GLN A 18 -11.87 2.74 3.53
C GLN A 18 -11.44 2.98 4.98
N GLN A 19 -11.02 1.93 5.68
CA GLN A 19 -10.54 2.07 7.06
C GLN A 19 -9.29 2.95 7.11
N VAL A 20 -8.37 2.78 6.16
CA VAL A 20 -7.18 3.64 6.04
C VAL A 20 -7.59 5.08 5.79
N ARG A 21 -8.48 5.32 4.84
CA ARG A 21 -8.97 6.67 4.51
C ARG A 21 -9.61 7.34 5.71
N GLN A 22 -10.52 6.65 6.38
CA GLN A 22 -11.21 7.19 7.55
C GLN A 22 -10.24 7.53 8.68
N THR A 23 -9.24 6.67 8.89
CA THR A 23 -8.23 6.91 9.93
C THR A 23 -7.45 8.19 9.64
N PHE A 24 -6.96 8.36 8.41
CA PHE A 24 -6.20 9.55 8.06
C PHE A 24 -7.07 10.81 8.08
N VAL A 25 -8.28 10.73 7.53
CA VAL A 25 -9.20 11.88 7.51
C VAL A 25 -9.56 12.31 8.95
N SER A 26 -9.76 11.35 9.85
CA SER A 26 -10.06 11.66 11.26
C SER A 26 -8.88 12.34 11.97
N HIS A 27 -7.69 12.23 11.44
CA HIS A 27 -6.48 12.89 11.95
C HIS A 27 -6.12 14.16 11.18
N GLY A 28 -7.04 14.67 10.37
CA GLY A 28 -6.88 15.95 9.69
C GLY A 28 -6.26 15.88 8.29
N PHE A 29 -6.03 14.68 7.75
CA PHE A 29 -5.52 14.54 6.39
C PHE A 29 -6.64 14.74 5.38
N LYS A 30 -6.36 15.46 4.30
CA LYS A 30 -7.30 15.65 3.20
C LYS A 30 -7.13 14.54 2.18
N ASP A 31 -8.23 13.87 1.85
CA ASP A 31 -8.29 12.80 0.86
C ASP A 31 -8.34 13.42 -0.55
N VAL A 32 -7.32 13.17 -1.35
CA VAL A 32 -7.21 13.73 -2.70
C VAL A 32 -6.81 12.64 -3.69
N CYS A 33 -7.21 12.77 -4.95
CA CYS A 33 -6.75 11.86 -5.98
C CYS A 33 -5.36 12.24 -6.48
N PHE A 34 -4.64 11.26 -7.04
CA PHE A 34 -3.29 11.51 -7.54
C PHE A 34 -3.26 12.60 -8.62
N LYS A 35 -4.27 12.66 -9.48
CA LYS A 35 -4.33 13.66 -10.55
C LYS A 35 -4.32 15.07 -10.00
N GLU A 36 -5.10 15.32 -8.96
CA GLU A 36 -5.10 16.62 -8.29
C GLU A 36 -3.77 16.92 -7.61
N TYR A 37 -3.23 15.91 -6.91
CA TYR A 37 -1.94 16.06 -6.23
C TYR A 37 -0.81 16.36 -7.21
N ALA A 38 -0.78 15.65 -8.35
CA ALA A 38 0.22 15.89 -9.38
C ALA A 38 0.14 17.30 -9.95
N ARG A 39 -1.07 17.88 -10.01
CA ARG A 39 -1.28 19.21 -10.57
C ARG A 39 -1.03 20.33 -9.55
N TYR A 40 -1.53 20.17 -8.33
CA TYR A 40 -1.54 21.26 -7.34
C TYR A 40 -0.59 21.05 -6.17
N GLY A 41 -0.14 19.82 -5.93
CA GLY A 41 0.80 19.53 -4.85
C GLY A 41 0.29 20.01 -3.50
N HIS A 42 1.17 20.65 -2.75
CA HIS A 42 0.87 21.10 -1.40
C HIS A 42 -0.05 22.33 -1.34
N GLN A 43 -0.43 22.91 -2.47
CA GLN A 43 -1.48 23.92 -2.48
C GLN A 43 -2.80 23.32 -1.97
N LEU A 44 -2.97 21.99 -2.06
CA LEU A 44 -4.16 21.30 -1.56
C LEU A 44 -4.22 21.22 -0.03
N GLY A 45 -3.09 21.31 0.65
CA GLY A 45 -3.01 21.22 2.11
C GLY A 45 -1.65 20.72 2.58
N GLU A 46 -1.42 20.80 3.90
CA GLU A 46 -0.18 20.36 4.53
C GLU A 46 -0.17 18.84 4.76
N ASP A 47 -1.33 18.27 5.07
CA ASP A 47 -1.50 16.84 5.37
C ASP A 47 -2.46 16.24 4.34
N LEU A 48 -1.94 15.39 3.46
CA LEU A 48 -2.70 14.84 2.34
C LEU A 48 -2.62 13.32 2.33
N LEU A 49 -3.77 12.67 2.09
CA LEU A 49 -3.81 11.26 1.75
C LEU A 49 -4.14 11.16 0.26
N VAL A 50 -3.12 10.84 -0.53
CA VAL A 50 -3.25 10.75 -1.99
C VAL A 50 -3.64 9.33 -2.37
N ARG A 51 -4.67 9.20 -3.21
CA ARG A 51 -5.21 7.89 -3.63
C ARG A 51 -4.63 7.46 -4.96
N ARG A 52 -4.38 6.16 -5.09
CA ARG A 52 -4.00 5.46 -6.33
C ARG A 52 -2.77 6.08 -6.99
N VAL A 53 -1.65 5.95 -6.28
CA VAL A 53 -0.40 6.61 -6.68
C VAL A 53 0.41 5.68 -7.58
N PRO A 54 0.71 6.11 -8.81
CA PRO A 54 1.43 5.26 -9.75
C PRO A 54 2.91 5.12 -9.41
N TYR A 55 3.50 4.03 -9.89
CA TYR A 55 4.95 3.85 -9.92
C TYR A 55 5.27 2.92 -11.07
N ARG A 56 6.55 2.86 -11.46
CA ARG A 56 7.02 1.93 -12.49
C ARG A 56 7.64 0.72 -11.81
N SER A 57 7.07 -0.47 -12.04
CA SER A 57 7.53 -1.70 -11.41
C SER A 57 8.93 -2.12 -11.88
N ILE A 58 9.51 -3.10 -11.18
CA ILE A 58 10.81 -3.67 -11.58
C ILE A 58 10.81 -4.27 -12.98
N TYR A 59 9.64 -4.63 -13.51
CA TYR A 59 9.50 -5.13 -14.88
C TYR A 59 9.22 -4.02 -15.89
N GLY A 60 9.19 -2.75 -15.45
CA GLY A 60 8.84 -1.64 -16.32
C GLY A 60 7.36 -1.51 -16.62
N HIS A 61 6.51 -2.18 -15.87
CA HIS A 61 5.06 -2.09 -16.00
C HIS A 61 4.50 -0.97 -15.11
N ASP A 62 3.34 -0.46 -15.47
CA ASP A 62 2.63 0.48 -14.62
C ASP A 62 2.09 -0.23 -13.40
N GLY A 63 2.43 0.29 -12.22
CA GLY A 63 1.92 -0.16 -10.94
C GLY A 63 1.20 0.96 -10.23
N VAL A 64 0.37 0.62 -9.25
CA VAL A 64 -0.40 1.58 -8.45
C VAL A 64 -0.42 1.08 -7.01
N THR A 65 -0.06 1.94 -6.07
CA THR A 65 -0.33 1.70 -4.65
C THR A 65 -1.59 2.45 -4.25
N GLU A 66 -2.30 1.93 -3.25
CA GLU A 66 -3.56 2.52 -2.84
C GLU A 66 -3.40 3.94 -2.34
N PHE A 67 -2.34 4.23 -1.57
CA PHE A 67 -2.18 5.56 -0.97
C PHE A 67 -0.74 6.02 -0.89
N LEU A 68 -0.60 7.34 -0.85
CA LEU A 68 0.60 8.03 -0.41
C LEU A 68 0.17 9.06 0.64
N ALA A 69 0.63 8.89 1.88
CA ALA A 69 0.38 9.85 2.94
C ALA A 69 1.53 10.85 2.99
N VAL A 70 1.22 12.12 2.79
CA VAL A 70 2.23 13.20 2.76
C VAL A 70 1.87 14.22 3.83
N SER A 71 2.83 14.53 4.70
CA SER A 71 2.67 15.58 5.68
C SER A 71 3.88 16.49 5.66
N ARG A 72 3.70 17.73 5.21
CA ARG A 72 4.74 18.75 5.31
C ARG A 72 4.93 19.18 6.76
N ARG A 73 3.83 19.20 7.50
CA ARG A 73 3.84 19.58 8.92
C ARG A 73 4.69 18.63 9.75
N LEU A 74 4.58 17.32 9.50
CA LEU A 74 5.30 16.28 10.22
C LEU A 74 6.56 15.79 9.50
N GLY A 75 6.75 16.20 8.25
CA GLY A 75 7.95 15.90 7.49
C GLY A 75 8.05 14.47 6.98
N PHE A 76 6.95 13.87 6.49
CA PHE A 76 7.00 12.51 5.93
C PHE A 76 6.27 12.39 4.61
N ALA A 77 6.66 11.34 3.86
CA ALA A 77 5.94 10.85 2.68
C ALA A 77 6.01 9.34 2.74
N ILE A 78 4.89 8.69 3.03
CA ILE A 78 4.80 7.24 3.25
C ILE A 78 3.87 6.63 2.22
N ARG A 79 4.37 5.66 1.46
CA ARG A 79 3.57 4.92 0.49
C ARG A 79 2.88 3.77 1.20
N ILE A 80 1.60 3.54 0.92
CA ILE A 80 0.79 2.55 1.62
C ILE A 80 0.17 1.59 0.60
N GLU A 81 0.49 0.31 0.74
CA GLU A 81 -0.04 -0.78 -0.07
C GLU A 81 -0.95 -1.65 0.78
N CYS A 82 -2.17 -1.91 0.29
CA CYS A 82 -3.14 -2.74 0.99
C CYS A 82 -3.32 -4.05 0.23
N LYS A 83 -3.19 -5.19 0.93
CA LYS A 83 -3.39 -6.52 0.37
C LYS A 83 -4.38 -7.29 1.22
N TRP A 84 -5.39 -7.84 0.60
CA TRP A 84 -6.38 -8.69 1.26
C TRP A 84 -6.42 -10.04 0.58
N GLN A 85 -6.40 -11.12 1.38
CA GLN A 85 -6.61 -12.47 0.88
C GLN A 85 -7.36 -13.28 1.93
N GLN A 86 -8.56 -13.76 1.58
CA GLN A 86 -9.39 -14.54 2.50
C GLN A 86 -9.29 -16.03 2.24
N SER A 87 -9.06 -16.46 1.01
CA SER A 87 -8.86 -17.86 0.64
C SER A 87 -7.45 -18.07 0.14
N GLN A 88 -6.96 -19.31 0.17
CA GLN A 88 -5.66 -19.61 -0.42
C GLN A 88 -5.65 -19.21 -1.89
N GLY A 89 -4.64 -18.45 -2.29
CA GLY A 89 -4.57 -17.93 -3.64
C GLY A 89 -3.20 -17.33 -3.93
N SER A 90 -3.17 -16.38 -4.84
CA SER A 90 -1.94 -15.89 -5.45
C SER A 90 -1.26 -14.73 -4.71
N VAL A 91 -1.82 -14.21 -3.61
CA VAL A 91 -1.25 -13.03 -2.94
C VAL A 91 0.10 -13.37 -2.31
N ASP A 92 0.20 -14.52 -1.64
CA ASP A 92 1.46 -14.93 -1.01
C ASP A 92 2.57 -15.19 -2.03
N GLU A 93 2.25 -15.64 -3.23
CA GLU A 93 3.22 -15.78 -4.32
C GLU A 93 3.71 -14.43 -4.83
N LYS A 94 2.91 -13.38 -4.62
CA LYS A 94 3.26 -12.02 -5.06
C LYS A 94 4.10 -11.25 -4.04
N PHE A 95 4.27 -11.76 -2.82
CA PHE A 95 5.04 -11.08 -1.79
C PHE A 95 6.50 -10.79 -2.19
N PRO A 96 7.24 -11.71 -2.80
CA PRO A 96 8.59 -11.39 -3.26
C PRO A 96 8.62 -10.27 -4.31
N TYR A 97 7.67 -10.29 -5.25
CA TYR A 97 7.55 -9.24 -6.26
C TYR A 97 7.20 -7.89 -5.61
N LEU A 98 6.26 -7.89 -4.69
CA LEU A 98 5.88 -6.69 -3.93
C LEU A 98 7.08 -6.14 -3.16
N TYR A 99 7.81 -7.01 -2.47
CA TYR A 99 9.00 -6.62 -1.71
C TYR A 99 10.06 -5.98 -2.61
N LEU A 100 10.35 -6.60 -3.75
CA LEU A 100 11.33 -6.05 -4.69
C LEU A 100 10.89 -4.70 -5.25
N ASN A 101 9.61 -4.53 -5.52
CA ASN A 101 9.08 -3.23 -5.94
C ASN A 101 9.26 -2.17 -4.85
N CYS A 102 9.08 -2.52 -3.59
CA CYS A 102 9.33 -1.60 -2.49
C CYS A 102 10.79 -1.15 -2.47
N ILE A 103 11.72 -2.08 -2.65
CA ILE A 103 13.16 -1.80 -2.54
C ILE A 103 13.68 -1.05 -3.77
N GLU A 104 13.30 -1.50 -4.97
CA GLU A 104 13.96 -1.09 -6.22
C GLU A 104 13.14 -0.12 -7.07
N ALA A 105 11.82 -0.10 -6.91
CA ALA A 105 10.96 0.61 -7.86
C ALA A 105 10.23 1.81 -7.25
N MET A 106 9.68 1.67 -6.05
CA MET A 106 8.95 2.76 -5.42
C MET A 106 9.92 3.85 -4.96
N PRO A 107 9.64 5.12 -5.27
CA PRO A 107 10.62 6.18 -4.94
C PRO A 107 10.64 6.57 -3.47
N GLN A 108 9.58 6.31 -2.71
CA GLN A 108 9.52 6.71 -1.30
C GLN A 108 10.43 5.83 -0.45
N ARG A 109 11.06 6.42 0.55
CA ARG A 109 11.94 5.70 1.47
C ARG A 109 11.16 4.94 2.54
N GLU A 110 9.95 5.36 2.85
CA GLU A 110 9.13 4.74 3.88
C GLU A 110 7.87 4.17 3.25
N ILE A 111 7.59 2.91 3.54
CA ILE A 111 6.48 2.16 2.94
C ILE A 111 5.78 1.36 4.02
N ILE A 112 4.46 1.38 4.00
CA ILE A 112 3.62 0.55 4.86
C ILE A 112 2.92 -0.48 3.99
N LEU A 113 3.05 -1.75 4.37
CA LEU A 113 2.34 -2.86 3.76
C LEU A 113 1.29 -3.34 4.76
N LEU A 114 0.02 -3.16 4.41
CA LEU A 114 -1.11 -3.67 5.20
C LEU A 114 -1.57 -4.95 4.56
N VAL A 115 -1.39 -6.07 5.26
CA VAL A 115 -1.74 -7.40 4.77
C VAL A 115 -2.80 -7.97 5.70
N ASP A 116 -3.98 -8.22 5.17
CA ASP A 116 -5.11 -8.68 5.99
C ASP A 116 -5.81 -9.86 5.32
N GLY A 117 -6.70 -10.53 6.07
CA GLY A 117 -7.37 -11.74 5.64
C GLY A 117 -6.66 -12.98 6.17
N ASN A 118 -7.28 -14.15 5.94
CA ASN A 118 -6.78 -15.42 6.46
C ASN A 118 -6.27 -16.37 5.35
N GLY A 119 -6.20 -15.89 4.11
CA GLY A 119 -5.94 -16.72 2.94
C GLY A 119 -4.47 -16.98 2.63
N TYR A 120 -3.55 -16.19 3.17
CA TYR A 120 -2.14 -16.38 2.89
C TYR A 120 -1.52 -17.37 3.87
N LYS A 121 -0.48 -18.06 3.41
CA LYS A 121 0.24 -19.02 4.25
C LYS A 121 1.09 -18.28 5.28
N SER A 122 1.19 -18.83 6.49
CA SER A 122 1.97 -18.23 7.57
C SER A 122 3.44 -18.04 7.19
N GLY A 123 3.99 -18.97 6.42
CA GLY A 123 5.37 -18.85 5.94
C GLY A 123 5.58 -17.68 5.00
N ALA A 124 4.58 -17.35 4.17
CA ALA A 124 4.68 -16.23 3.26
C ALA A 124 4.72 -14.89 4.02
N LEU A 125 3.85 -14.72 5.00
CA LEU A 125 3.84 -13.51 5.82
C LEU A 125 5.10 -13.40 6.67
N ALA A 126 5.55 -14.49 7.27
CA ALA A 126 6.79 -14.52 8.05
C ALA A 126 7.99 -14.16 7.19
N TRP A 127 8.05 -14.67 5.96
CA TRP A 127 9.10 -14.31 5.01
C TRP A 127 9.09 -12.81 4.71
N LEU A 128 7.92 -12.24 4.45
CA LEU A 128 7.80 -10.83 4.11
C LEU A 128 8.25 -9.94 5.28
N LYS A 129 7.81 -10.26 6.49
CA LYS A 129 8.20 -9.52 7.70
C LYS A 129 9.71 -9.59 7.93
N LYS A 130 10.29 -10.76 7.75
CA LYS A 130 11.73 -10.97 7.93
C LYS A 130 12.53 -10.20 6.87
N ALA A 131 12.13 -10.30 5.61
CA ALA A 131 12.79 -9.59 4.52
C ALA A 131 12.75 -8.08 4.75
N ALA A 132 11.58 -7.57 5.14
CA ALA A 132 11.42 -6.15 5.42
C ALA A 132 12.31 -5.68 6.58
N ALA A 133 12.46 -6.51 7.62
CA ALA A 133 13.24 -6.16 8.80
C ALA A 133 14.75 -6.24 8.56
N GLU A 134 15.21 -7.17 7.72
CA GLU A 134 16.64 -7.42 7.51
C GLU A 134 17.29 -6.47 6.51
N GLN A 135 16.52 -5.86 5.62
CA GLN A 135 17.07 -4.93 4.64
C GLN A 135 17.29 -3.54 5.27
N SER A 136 18.22 -2.77 4.72
CA SER A 136 18.58 -1.45 5.22
C SER A 136 18.42 -0.33 4.19
N VAL A 137 17.90 -0.64 3.02
CA VAL A 137 17.74 0.34 1.93
C VAL A 137 16.59 1.29 2.22
N LYS A 138 15.49 0.76 2.80
CA LYS A 138 14.27 1.51 3.07
C LYS A 138 13.71 1.16 4.45
N THR A 139 12.72 1.91 4.88
CA THR A 139 11.94 1.59 6.08
C THR A 139 10.61 0.99 5.61
N ILE A 140 10.43 -0.30 5.84
CA ILE A 140 9.22 -1.02 5.42
C ILE A 140 8.54 -1.58 6.67
N HIS A 141 7.31 -1.13 6.90
CA HIS A 141 6.47 -1.60 7.99
C HIS A 141 5.45 -2.59 7.45
N VAL A 142 5.39 -3.78 8.02
CA VAL A 142 4.41 -4.81 7.64
C VAL A 142 3.44 -5.00 8.79
N PHE A 143 2.18 -4.68 8.56
CA PHE A 143 1.11 -4.83 9.55
C PHE A 143 0.08 -5.84 9.04
N ASN A 144 -0.46 -6.63 9.93
CA ASN A 144 -1.53 -7.58 9.63
C ASN A 144 -2.64 -7.54 10.68
#